data_62863e31107de019ce306598837807fa
#
_entry.id   62863e31107de019ce306598837807fa
#
_cell.length_a   1.000
_cell.length_b   1.000
_cell.length_c   1.000
_cell.angle_alpha   90.00
_cell.angle_beta   90.00
_cell.angle_gamma   90.00
#
_symmetry.space_group_name_H-M   'P 1'
#
loop_
_entity.id
_entity.type
_entity.pdbx_description
1 polymer ?
#
loop_
_entity_poly.entity_id
_entity_poly.type
_entity_poly.pdbx_seq_one_letter_code
_entity_poly.pdbx_strand_id
1 'polypeptide(L)'
;MNTTSLTRVTEVADAPKRIIAPTYGRAIVEDMATEARWLNDDEQALWRLLLAGMRKIDRVMDDTLQAGSDLSSSEFSVLVSLSEAEDQALRLRDLCAGLDWDRSRTSHQITRMER
;
A
#
# COMPACT_ATOMS: atom_id res chain seq x y z
N MET A 1 -24.70 36.58 -1.30
CA MET A 1 -23.39 36.59 -1.96
C MET A 1 -23.05 35.16 -2.27
N ASN A 2 -22.82 34.78 -3.44
CA ASN A 2 -22.30 33.50 -3.89
C ASN A 2 -23.14 32.21 -3.70
N THR A 3 -24.44 32.31 -3.93
CA THR A 3 -25.28 31.11 -4.18
C THR A 3 -24.79 30.28 -5.37
N THR A 4 -24.14 30.93 -6.34
CA THR A 4 -23.54 30.25 -7.51
C THR A 4 -22.38 29.33 -7.17
N SER A 5 -21.64 29.59 -6.08
CA SER A 5 -20.53 28.76 -5.61
C SER A 5 -21.02 27.47 -4.95
N LEU A 6 -22.13 27.55 -4.20
CA LEU A 6 -22.74 26.38 -3.56
C LEU A 6 -23.39 25.41 -4.57
N THR A 7 -23.99 25.94 -5.64
CA THR A 7 -24.56 25.13 -6.72
C THR A 7 -23.47 24.36 -7.47
N ARG A 8 -22.31 24.98 -7.68
CA ARG A 8 -21.14 24.32 -8.31
C ARG A 8 -20.59 23.17 -7.48
N VAL A 9 -20.52 23.32 -6.15
CA VAL A 9 -20.05 22.28 -5.24
C VAL A 9 -21.00 21.10 -5.22
N THR A 10 -22.33 21.36 -5.29
CA THR A 10 -23.35 20.30 -5.30
C THR A 10 -23.36 19.53 -6.64
N GLU A 11 -23.10 20.23 -7.73
CA GLU A 11 -23.04 19.63 -9.09
C GLU A 11 -21.77 18.76 -9.25
N VAL A 12 -20.65 19.15 -8.65
CA VAL A 12 -19.42 18.37 -8.61
C VAL A 12 -19.53 17.13 -7.70
N ALA A 13 -20.37 17.18 -6.67
CA ALA A 13 -20.60 16.05 -5.76
C ALA A 13 -21.39 14.90 -6.42
N ASP A 14 -22.18 15.18 -7.45
CA ASP A 14 -22.99 14.19 -8.17
C ASP A 14 -22.27 13.61 -9.41
N ALA A 15 -21.11 14.15 -9.76
CA ALA A 15 -20.26 13.60 -10.82
C ALA A 15 -19.50 12.36 -10.30
N PRO A 16 -19.29 11.33 -11.16
CA PRO A 16 -18.48 10.19 -10.78
C PRO A 16 -17.13 10.67 -10.26
N LYS A 17 -16.78 10.27 -9.05
CA LYS A 17 -15.51 10.66 -8.38
C LYS A 17 -14.33 10.28 -9.26
N ARG A 18 -13.84 11.21 -10.03
CA ARG A 18 -12.58 11.08 -10.76
C ARG A 18 -11.44 11.40 -9.80
N ILE A 19 -10.61 10.44 -9.55
CA ILE A 19 -9.33 10.69 -8.89
C ILE A 19 -8.40 11.27 -9.96
N ILE A 20 -8.13 12.58 -9.87
CA ILE A 20 -7.22 13.29 -10.76
C ILE A 20 -5.86 13.35 -10.06
N ALA A 21 -4.81 12.92 -10.75
CA ALA A 21 -3.45 13.05 -10.23
C ALA A 21 -3.14 14.53 -9.93
N PRO A 22 -2.58 14.85 -8.76
CA PRO A 22 -2.21 16.21 -8.42
C PRO A 22 -1.18 16.76 -9.41
N THR A 23 -1.22 18.07 -9.63
CA THR A 23 -0.41 18.77 -10.66
C THR A 23 1.10 18.54 -10.49
N TYR A 24 1.59 18.42 -9.25
CA TYR A 24 3.00 18.13 -8.99
C TYR A 24 3.43 16.73 -9.47
N GLY A 25 2.55 15.74 -9.37
CA GLY A 25 2.82 14.40 -9.87
C GLY A 25 2.92 14.35 -11.39
N ARG A 26 2.15 15.20 -12.09
CA ARG A 26 2.19 15.31 -13.54
C ARG A 26 3.53 15.90 -14.03
N ALA A 27 4.03 16.94 -13.39
CA ALA A 27 5.31 17.56 -13.72
C ALA A 27 6.49 16.58 -13.52
N ILE A 28 6.49 15.81 -12.44
CA ILE A 28 7.52 14.79 -12.18
C ILE A 28 7.50 13.69 -13.26
N VAL A 29 6.32 13.24 -13.67
CA VAL A 29 6.17 12.22 -14.70
C VAL A 29 6.62 12.74 -16.08
N GLU A 30 6.33 13.99 -16.39
CA GLU A 30 6.76 14.64 -17.66
C GLU A 30 8.30 14.81 -17.70
N ASP A 31 8.93 15.20 -16.60
CA ASP A 31 10.37 15.35 -16.49
C ASP A 31 11.09 13.98 -16.61
N MET A 32 10.57 12.95 -15.94
CA MET A 32 11.10 11.59 -16.04
C MET A 32 10.94 10.99 -17.45
N ALA A 33 9.90 11.39 -18.19
CA ALA A 33 9.64 10.90 -19.54
C ALA A 33 10.69 11.36 -20.55
N THR A 34 11.44 12.41 -20.24
CA THR A 34 12.43 12.99 -21.15
C THR A 34 13.74 12.19 -21.19
N GLU A 35 14.06 11.44 -20.14
CA GLU A 35 15.31 10.69 -20.01
C GLU A 35 15.12 9.18 -19.84
N ALA A 36 13.96 8.69 -19.44
CA ALA A 36 13.70 7.29 -19.21
C ALA A 36 13.06 6.58 -20.40
N ARG A 37 13.59 5.42 -20.79
CA ARG A 37 12.90 4.53 -21.70
C ARG A 37 11.64 3.99 -21.01
N TRP A 38 10.49 4.36 -21.53
CA TRP A 38 9.22 3.80 -21.06
C TRP A 38 9.06 2.34 -21.50
N LEU A 39 8.29 1.62 -20.70
CA LEU A 39 7.93 0.23 -21.02
C LEU A 39 7.13 0.19 -22.33
N ASN A 40 7.45 -0.75 -23.19
CA ASN A 40 6.61 -1.03 -24.36
C ASN A 40 5.30 -1.74 -23.93
N ASP A 41 4.40 -1.98 -24.88
CA ASP A 41 3.08 -2.54 -24.58
C ASP A 41 3.13 -3.91 -23.91
N ASP A 42 4.04 -4.78 -24.35
CA ASP A 42 4.24 -6.12 -23.78
C ASP A 42 4.83 -6.05 -22.37
N GLU A 43 5.81 -5.19 -22.16
CA GLU A 43 6.40 -4.93 -20.84
C GLU A 43 5.35 -4.34 -19.87
N GLN A 44 4.50 -3.44 -20.35
CA GLN A 44 3.39 -2.89 -19.55
C GLN A 44 2.36 -3.96 -19.20
N ALA A 45 2.01 -4.84 -20.15
CA ALA A 45 1.08 -5.93 -19.91
C ALA A 45 1.64 -6.89 -18.87
N LEU A 46 2.91 -7.26 -18.98
CA LEU A 46 3.62 -8.10 -18.01
C LEU A 46 3.65 -7.44 -16.62
N TRP A 47 3.97 -6.16 -16.55
CA TRP A 47 3.99 -5.39 -15.32
C TRP A 47 2.63 -5.37 -14.62
N ARG A 48 1.55 -5.12 -15.37
CA ARG A 48 0.18 -5.15 -14.83
C ARG A 48 -0.20 -6.55 -14.34
N LEU A 49 0.20 -7.60 -15.05
CA LEU A 49 -0.05 -8.98 -14.66
C LEU A 49 0.70 -9.33 -13.37
N LEU A 50 1.96 -8.92 -13.25
CA LEU A 50 2.76 -9.10 -12.04
C LEU A 50 2.08 -8.43 -10.82
N LEU A 51 1.69 -7.16 -10.95
CA LEU A 51 0.99 -6.45 -9.88
C LEU A 51 -0.34 -7.10 -9.51
N ALA A 52 -1.08 -7.59 -10.50
CA ALA A 52 -2.34 -8.32 -10.24
C ALA A 52 -2.09 -9.64 -9.52
N GLY A 53 -1.04 -10.37 -9.90
CA GLY A 53 -0.61 -11.60 -9.25
C GLY A 53 -0.22 -11.38 -7.78
N MET A 54 0.59 -10.37 -7.51
CA MET A 54 0.99 -10.01 -6.15
C MET A 54 -0.22 -9.70 -5.26
N ARG A 55 -1.16 -8.87 -5.74
CA ARG A 55 -2.40 -8.58 -4.99
C ARG A 55 -3.26 -9.82 -4.75
N LYS A 56 -3.26 -10.77 -5.67
CA LYS A 56 -3.99 -12.02 -5.50
C LYS A 56 -3.35 -12.92 -4.45
N ILE A 57 -2.02 -13.00 -4.45
CA ILE A 57 -1.24 -13.75 -3.44
C ILE A 57 -1.51 -13.17 -2.05
N ASP A 58 -1.39 -11.87 -1.88
CA ASP A 58 -1.65 -11.19 -0.60
C ASP A 58 -3.06 -11.51 -0.08
N ARG A 59 -4.06 -11.44 -0.95
CA ARG A 59 -5.45 -11.75 -0.58
C ARG A 59 -5.62 -13.21 -0.17
N VAL A 60 -5.06 -14.16 -0.92
CA VAL A 60 -5.15 -15.59 -0.60
C VAL A 60 -4.45 -15.88 0.72
N MET A 61 -3.31 -15.24 0.99
CA MET A 61 -2.62 -15.35 2.28
C MET A 61 -3.48 -14.83 3.42
N ASP A 62 -4.06 -13.63 3.27
CA ASP A 62 -4.94 -13.06 4.30
C ASP A 62 -6.16 -13.97 4.55
N ASP A 63 -6.83 -14.42 3.52
CA ASP A 63 -8.00 -15.31 3.62
C ASP A 63 -7.64 -16.64 4.32
N THR A 64 -6.47 -17.21 4.01
CA THR A 64 -6.00 -18.48 4.61
C THR A 64 -5.65 -18.29 6.08
N LEU A 65 -4.97 -17.21 6.43
CA LEU A 65 -4.59 -16.90 7.82
C LEU A 65 -5.82 -16.58 8.67
N GLN A 66 -6.77 -15.80 8.13
CA GLN A 66 -8.04 -15.51 8.81
C GLN A 66 -8.84 -16.78 9.08
N ALA A 67 -8.94 -17.69 8.10
CA ALA A 67 -9.68 -18.93 8.24
C ALA A 67 -9.04 -19.90 9.25
N GLY A 68 -7.71 -19.90 9.36
CA GLY A 68 -6.95 -20.84 10.19
C GLY A 68 -6.59 -20.34 11.59
N SER A 69 -6.38 -19.05 11.77
CA SER A 69 -5.80 -18.49 13.00
C SER A 69 -6.33 -17.11 13.41
N ASP A 70 -7.27 -16.56 12.67
CA ASP A 70 -7.79 -15.19 12.86
C ASP A 70 -6.68 -14.10 12.83
N LEU A 71 -5.61 -14.36 12.08
CA LEU A 71 -4.49 -13.46 11.88
C LEU A 71 -4.52 -12.81 10.51
N SER A 72 -4.14 -11.56 10.42
CA SER A 72 -3.79 -10.92 9.15
C SER A 72 -2.37 -11.30 8.72
N SER A 73 -2.05 -11.15 7.43
CA SER A 73 -0.69 -11.38 6.91
C SER A 73 0.35 -10.48 7.59
N SER A 74 -0.03 -9.25 7.95
CA SER A 74 0.83 -8.34 8.70
C SER A 74 1.15 -8.82 10.12
N GLU A 75 0.16 -9.32 10.84
CA GLU A 75 0.35 -9.93 12.17
C GLU A 75 1.20 -11.18 12.08
N PHE A 76 0.91 -12.04 11.12
CA PHE A 76 1.68 -13.24 10.86
C PHE A 76 3.16 -12.93 10.59
N SER A 77 3.45 -11.94 9.73
CA SER A 77 4.83 -11.53 9.42
C SER A 77 5.61 -11.07 10.65
N VAL A 78 4.97 -10.30 11.54
CA VAL A 78 5.57 -9.87 12.81
C VAL A 78 5.83 -11.08 13.72
N LEU A 79 4.86 -11.98 13.87
CA LEU A 79 5.00 -13.18 14.71
C LEU A 79 6.09 -14.11 14.22
N VAL A 80 6.20 -14.32 12.90
CA VAL A 80 7.27 -15.13 12.31
C VAL A 80 8.63 -14.49 12.61
N SER A 81 8.79 -13.18 12.37
CA SER A 81 10.05 -12.48 12.66
C SER A 81 10.46 -12.58 14.12
N LEU A 82 9.51 -12.50 15.04
CA LEU A 82 9.79 -12.67 16.47
C LEU A 82 10.11 -14.13 16.83
N SER A 83 9.42 -15.09 16.22
CA SER A 83 9.64 -16.53 16.50
C SER A 83 11.01 -17.02 16.04
N GLU A 84 11.56 -16.43 14.98
CA GLU A 84 12.88 -16.75 14.42
C GLU A 84 14.01 -16.00 15.10
N ALA A 85 13.70 -14.97 15.89
CA ALA A 85 14.70 -14.18 16.59
C ALA A 85 15.25 -14.90 17.82
N GLU A 86 16.52 -14.67 18.12
CA GLU A 86 17.15 -15.10 19.37
C GLU A 86 16.36 -14.52 20.56
N ASP A 87 16.07 -15.32 21.55
CA ASP A 87 15.23 -14.95 22.70
C ASP A 87 13.78 -14.51 22.36
N GLN A 88 13.32 -14.74 21.12
CA GLN A 88 11.99 -14.34 20.64
C GLN A 88 11.71 -12.84 20.84
N ALA A 89 12.73 -12.03 20.76
CA ALA A 89 12.69 -10.60 20.96
C ALA A 89 13.49 -9.83 19.89
N LEU A 90 12.91 -8.76 19.37
CA LEU A 90 13.56 -7.85 18.42
C LEU A 90 13.40 -6.42 18.84
N ARG A 91 14.40 -5.60 18.58
CA ARG A 91 14.23 -4.15 18.64
C ARG A 91 13.39 -3.67 17.47
N LEU A 92 12.61 -2.61 17.69
CA LEU A 92 11.75 -2.05 16.64
C LEU A 92 12.49 -1.77 15.33
N ARG A 93 13.72 -1.25 15.40
CA ARG A 93 14.55 -0.97 14.20
C ARG A 93 14.88 -2.25 13.41
N ASP A 94 15.16 -3.34 14.12
CA ASP A 94 15.57 -4.61 13.52
C ASP A 94 14.35 -5.30 12.89
N LEU A 95 13.20 -5.18 13.51
CA LEU A 95 11.92 -5.61 12.95
C LEU A 95 11.53 -4.81 11.69
N CYS A 96 11.71 -3.47 11.70
CA CYS A 96 11.51 -2.64 10.51
C CYS A 96 12.38 -3.11 9.33
N ALA A 97 13.66 -3.35 9.60
CA ALA A 97 14.61 -3.80 8.57
C ALA A 97 14.25 -5.19 8.04
N GLY A 98 13.89 -6.13 8.91
CA GLY A 98 13.51 -7.49 8.52
C GLY A 98 12.24 -7.57 7.70
N LEU A 99 11.27 -6.71 7.98
CA LEU A 99 9.99 -6.66 7.26
C LEU A 99 9.99 -5.70 6.06
N ASP A 100 11.06 -4.93 5.87
CA ASP A 100 11.11 -3.83 4.89
C ASP A 100 9.94 -2.84 5.08
N TRP A 101 9.62 -2.53 6.32
CA TRP A 101 8.57 -1.58 6.69
C TRP A 101 9.16 -0.31 7.28
N ASP A 102 8.48 0.80 7.04
CA ASP A 102 8.80 2.04 7.74
C ASP A 102 8.47 1.95 9.24
N ARG A 103 9.13 2.82 10.03
CA ARG A 103 8.98 2.84 11.48
C ARG A 103 7.55 3.11 11.94
N SER A 104 6.84 3.99 11.25
CA SER A 104 5.47 4.37 11.59
C SER A 104 4.52 3.19 11.43
N ARG A 105 4.59 2.51 10.29
CA ARG A 105 3.81 1.31 10.00
C ARG A 105 4.06 0.21 11.03
N THR A 106 5.34 -0.06 11.31
CA THR A 106 5.73 -1.10 12.28
C THR A 106 5.24 -0.78 13.67
N SER A 107 5.44 0.45 14.14
CA SER A 107 4.98 0.89 15.46
C SER A 107 3.45 0.80 15.59
N HIS A 108 2.70 1.23 14.59
CA HIS A 108 1.24 1.10 14.58
C HIS A 108 0.78 -0.36 14.60
N GLN A 109 1.44 -1.22 13.85
CA GLN A 109 1.12 -2.65 13.83
C GLN A 109 1.35 -3.29 15.20
N ILE A 110 2.50 -3.04 15.85
CA ILE A 110 2.79 -3.54 17.19
C ILE A 110 1.75 -3.06 18.21
N THR A 111 1.45 -1.75 18.23
CA THR A 111 0.44 -1.18 19.14
C THR A 111 -0.94 -1.83 18.96
N ARG A 112 -1.30 -2.22 17.75
CA ARG A 112 -2.56 -2.94 17.50
C ARG A 112 -2.53 -4.38 18.03
N MET A 113 -1.40 -5.05 17.93
CA MET A 113 -1.22 -6.43 18.38
C MET A 113 -1.12 -6.55 19.91
N GLU A 114 -0.75 -5.48 20.61
CA GLU A 114 -0.68 -5.42 22.07
C GLU A 114 -2.04 -5.25 22.77
N ARG A 115 -3.11 -5.03 22.02
CA ARG A 115 -4.48 -4.84 22.55
C ARG A 115 -5.24 -6.15 22.63
#